data_ff61311a1ab3ee3f29c7f5a29f8a03b6
#
_entry.id   ff61311a1ab3ee3f29c7f5a29f8a03b6
#
_cell.length_a   1.000
_cell.length_b   1.000
_cell.length_c   1.000
_cell.angle_alpha   90.00
_cell.angle_beta   90.00
_cell.angle_gamma   90.00
#
_symmetry.space_group_name_H-M   'P 1'
#
loop_
_entity.id
_entity.type
_entity.pdbx_description
1 polymer ?
#
loop_
_entity_poly.entity_id
_entity_poly.type
_entity_poly.pdbx_seq_one_letter_code
_entity_poly.pdbx_strand_id
1 'polypeptide(L)'
;MITENLELEQAVIGAIVLNNNLYFNITFLEPRHFNFDQHQKIFAEIEKRIINNERADNTTLKTFLLNNNIEDYMLKACLQNATLVISLFEYAKEIIKLWQLRETKLLLKSILMGEIGDFKQIKEKLEDKLASLSETSFMMYYQHLRSN
;
A
#
# COMPACT_ATOMS: atom_id res chain seq x y z
N MET A 1 -5.04 -19.06 2.65
CA MET A 1 -5.62 -17.70 2.55
C MET A 1 -4.66 -16.80 1.77
N ILE A 2 -5.15 -16.19 0.70
CA ILE A 2 -4.35 -15.27 -0.12
C ILE A 2 -4.29 -13.92 0.60
N THR A 3 -3.07 -13.43 0.84
CA THR A 3 -2.82 -12.15 1.52
C THR A 3 -1.96 -11.20 0.70
N GLU A 4 -1.75 -11.51 -0.58
CA GLU A 4 -0.95 -10.69 -1.48
C GLU A 4 -1.49 -10.76 -2.90
N ASN A 5 -1.24 -9.71 -3.68
CA ASN A 5 -1.64 -9.65 -5.09
C ASN A 5 -0.70 -8.68 -5.82
N LEU A 6 0.28 -9.23 -6.53
CA LEU A 6 1.28 -8.46 -7.24
C LEU A 6 0.67 -7.52 -8.29
N GLU A 7 -0.22 -8.04 -9.11
CA GLU A 7 -0.83 -7.27 -10.20
C GLU A 7 -1.71 -6.14 -9.68
N LEU A 8 -2.39 -6.36 -8.56
CA LEU A 8 -3.21 -5.34 -7.91
C LEU A 8 -2.36 -4.14 -7.49
N GLU A 9 -1.21 -4.41 -6.85
CA GLU A 9 -0.28 -3.37 -6.43
C GLU A 9 0.28 -2.62 -7.63
N GLN A 10 0.67 -3.34 -8.67
CA GLN A 10 1.17 -2.75 -9.90
C GLN A 10 0.11 -1.88 -10.58
N ALA A 11 -1.15 -2.31 -10.56
CA ALA A 11 -2.24 -1.56 -11.16
C ALA A 11 -2.43 -0.18 -10.53
N VAL A 12 -2.31 -0.10 -9.21
CA VAL A 12 -2.44 1.17 -8.48
C VAL A 12 -1.23 2.07 -8.75
N ILE A 13 -0.02 1.52 -8.65
CA ILE A 13 1.20 2.28 -8.92
C ILE A 13 1.18 2.83 -10.34
N GLY A 14 0.85 1.99 -11.32
CA GLY A 14 0.78 2.38 -12.72
C GLY A 14 -0.20 3.52 -12.98
N ALA A 15 -1.37 3.46 -12.37
CA ALA A 15 -2.37 4.51 -12.50
C ALA A 15 -1.85 5.86 -12.01
N ILE A 16 -1.18 5.88 -10.85
CA ILE A 16 -0.62 7.11 -10.29
C ILE A 16 0.53 7.66 -11.14
N VAL A 17 1.38 6.78 -11.67
CA VAL A 17 2.49 7.19 -12.56
C VAL A 17 1.95 7.81 -13.84
N LEU A 18 0.87 7.27 -14.40
CA LEU A 18 0.24 7.82 -15.60
C LEU A 18 -0.49 9.13 -15.34
N ASN A 19 -1.03 9.32 -14.13
CA ASN A 19 -1.73 10.55 -13.75
C ASN A 19 -1.52 10.81 -12.26
N ASN A 20 -0.54 11.65 -11.96
CA ASN A 20 -0.15 11.92 -10.57
C ASN A 20 -1.29 12.52 -9.72
N ASN A 21 -2.25 13.21 -10.33
CA ASN A 21 -3.38 13.79 -9.60
C ASN A 21 -4.26 12.74 -8.94
N LEU A 22 -4.24 11.51 -9.43
CA LEU A 22 -5.02 10.42 -8.85
C LEU A 22 -4.53 10.05 -7.44
N TYR A 23 -3.29 10.35 -7.10
CA TYR A 23 -2.76 10.13 -5.76
C TYR A 23 -3.65 10.77 -4.68
N PHE A 24 -4.18 11.95 -4.95
CA PHE A 24 -4.97 12.69 -3.97
C PHE A 24 -6.32 12.03 -3.66
N ASN A 25 -6.74 11.06 -4.45
CA ASN A 25 -7.97 10.29 -4.21
C ASN A 25 -7.72 9.09 -3.29
N ILE A 26 -6.46 8.73 -3.05
CA ILE A 26 -6.10 7.55 -2.26
C ILE A 26 -4.99 7.85 -1.25
N THR A 27 -5.01 9.03 -0.63
CA THR A 27 -3.97 9.44 0.34
C THR A 27 -3.97 8.60 1.61
N PHE A 28 -5.01 7.80 1.86
CA PHE A 28 -5.01 6.82 2.94
C PHE A 28 -4.01 5.69 2.70
N LEU A 29 -3.63 5.44 1.44
CA LEU A 29 -2.70 4.38 1.07
C LEU A 29 -1.27 4.84 1.35
N GLU A 30 -0.51 4.01 2.07
CA GLU A 30 0.87 4.29 2.45
C GLU A 30 1.79 3.20 1.92
N PRO A 31 3.09 3.47 1.78
CA PRO A 31 4.05 2.45 1.30
C PRO A 31 4.00 1.14 2.07
N ARG A 32 3.79 1.19 3.40
CA ARG A 32 3.75 0.00 4.27
C ARG A 32 2.60 -0.96 3.94
N HIS A 33 1.57 -0.48 3.25
CA HIS A 33 0.42 -1.31 2.88
C HIS A 33 0.71 -2.26 1.72
N PHE A 34 1.75 -1.99 0.94
CA PHE A 34 2.17 -2.86 -0.15
C PHE A 34 2.94 -4.06 0.41
N ASN A 35 2.72 -5.22 -0.17
CA ASN A 35 3.40 -6.45 0.28
C ASN A 35 4.83 -6.55 -0.25
N PHE A 36 5.05 -6.13 -1.50
CA PHE A 36 6.34 -6.31 -2.16
C PHE A 36 7.26 -5.13 -1.88
N ASP A 37 8.48 -5.42 -1.42
CA ASP A 37 9.45 -4.42 -1.00
C ASP A 37 9.73 -3.37 -2.09
N GLN A 38 9.87 -3.82 -3.33
CA GLN A 38 10.12 -2.89 -4.44
C GLN A 38 8.93 -1.97 -4.69
N HIS A 39 7.70 -2.46 -4.52
CA HIS A 39 6.50 -1.63 -4.63
C HIS A 39 6.43 -0.60 -3.51
N GLN A 40 6.81 -0.99 -2.29
CA GLN A 40 6.88 -0.05 -1.17
C GLN A 40 7.85 1.11 -1.48
N LYS A 41 9.03 0.78 -2.00
CA LYS A 41 10.05 1.77 -2.35
C LYS A 41 9.60 2.70 -3.47
N ILE A 42 9.03 2.13 -4.53
CA ILE A 42 8.53 2.92 -5.68
C ILE A 42 7.40 3.85 -5.22
N PHE A 43 6.45 3.34 -4.46
CA PHE A 43 5.32 4.14 -3.99
C PHE A 43 5.78 5.27 -3.06
N ALA A 44 6.74 5.01 -2.17
CA ALA A 44 7.30 6.03 -1.29
C ALA A 44 7.96 7.16 -2.09
N GLU A 45 8.68 6.84 -3.15
CA GLU A 45 9.31 7.86 -4.01
C GLU A 45 8.27 8.66 -4.78
N ILE A 46 7.23 7.99 -5.29
CA ILE A 46 6.11 8.66 -5.98
C ILE A 46 5.43 9.66 -5.03
N GLU A 47 5.11 9.23 -3.82
CA GLU A 47 4.46 10.05 -2.80
C GLU A 47 5.32 11.27 -2.45
N LYS A 48 6.60 11.07 -2.21
CA LYS A 48 7.55 12.13 -1.91
C LYS A 48 7.57 13.19 -3.01
N ARG A 49 7.65 12.77 -4.26
CA ARG A 49 7.68 13.68 -5.40
C ARG A 49 6.39 14.48 -5.53
N ILE A 50 5.25 13.80 -5.44
CA ILE A 50 3.95 14.46 -5.59
C ILE A 50 3.74 15.51 -4.49
N ILE A 51 4.08 15.18 -3.24
CA ILE A 51 3.96 16.09 -2.10
C ILE A 51 4.85 17.33 -2.30
N ASN A 52 6.01 17.16 -2.92
CA ASN A 52 6.95 18.25 -3.20
C ASN A 52 6.67 18.97 -4.53
N ASN A 53 5.52 18.72 -5.15
CA ASN A 53 5.15 19.27 -6.45
C ASN A 53 6.12 18.89 -7.57
N GLU A 54 6.77 17.74 -7.44
CA GLU A 54 7.64 17.19 -8.45
C GLU A 54 6.89 16.10 -9.22
N ARG A 55 7.24 15.93 -10.48
CA ARG A 55 6.60 14.92 -11.31
C ARG A 55 7.14 13.52 -10.99
N ALA A 56 6.22 12.54 -10.88
CA ALA A 56 6.56 11.14 -10.68
C ALA A 56 6.07 10.35 -11.89
N ASP A 57 6.90 10.26 -12.93
CA ASP A 57 6.56 9.51 -14.14
C ASP A 57 7.70 8.55 -14.52
N ASN A 58 7.51 7.83 -15.64
CA ASN A 58 8.48 6.85 -16.10
C ASN A 58 9.87 7.43 -16.26
N THR A 59 9.98 8.66 -16.76
CA THR A 59 11.27 9.31 -17.01
C THR A 59 11.93 9.77 -15.71
N THR A 60 11.16 10.44 -14.85
CA THR A 60 11.70 11.02 -13.60
C THR A 60 12.08 9.94 -12.57
N LEU A 61 11.46 8.76 -12.63
CA LEU A 61 11.74 7.69 -11.69
C LEU A 61 12.95 6.83 -12.07
N LYS A 62 13.51 7.00 -13.28
CA LYS A 62 14.63 6.17 -13.74
C LYS A 62 15.83 6.19 -12.81
N THR A 63 16.26 7.38 -12.41
CA THR A 63 17.43 7.53 -11.52
C THR A 63 17.19 6.85 -10.18
N PHE A 64 16.00 7.02 -9.64
CA PHE A 64 15.61 6.35 -8.40
C PHE A 64 15.69 4.83 -8.53
N LEU A 65 15.15 4.26 -9.63
CA LEU A 65 15.19 2.82 -9.86
C LEU A 65 16.64 2.30 -9.91
N LEU A 66 17.49 2.98 -10.66
CA LEU A 66 18.91 2.62 -10.77
C LEU A 66 19.62 2.67 -9.41
N ASN A 67 19.39 3.73 -8.65
CA ASN A 67 20.06 3.92 -7.35
C ASN A 67 19.58 2.92 -6.29
N ASN A 68 18.44 2.31 -6.49
CA ASN A 68 17.85 1.35 -5.55
C ASN A 68 17.89 -0.10 -6.06
N ASN A 69 18.63 -0.35 -7.13
CA ASN A 69 18.76 -1.68 -7.74
C ASN A 69 17.41 -2.30 -8.09
N ILE A 70 16.46 -1.49 -8.53
CA ILE A 70 15.17 -1.94 -9.01
C ILE A 70 15.22 -2.02 -10.53
N GLU A 71 14.88 -3.18 -11.06
CA GLU A 71 14.87 -3.42 -12.49
C GLU A 71 13.81 -2.56 -13.20
N ASP A 72 14.17 -2.03 -14.37
CA ASP A 72 13.29 -1.18 -15.17
C ASP A 72 11.95 -1.87 -15.51
N TYR A 73 11.97 -3.19 -15.69
CA TYR A 73 10.75 -3.93 -16.00
C TYR A 73 9.69 -3.86 -14.90
N MET A 74 10.09 -3.58 -13.66
CA MET A 74 9.13 -3.44 -12.56
C MET A 74 8.18 -2.28 -12.78
N LEU A 75 8.71 -1.14 -13.21
CA LEU A 75 7.89 0.03 -13.52
C LEU A 75 7.09 -0.19 -14.81
N LYS A 76 7.70 -0.83 -15.81
CA LYS A 76 7.00 -1.18 -17.04
C LYS A 76 5.79 -2.08 -16.77
N ALA A 77 5.94 -3.06 -15.89
CA ALA A 77 4.83 -3.94 -15.49
C ALA A 77 3.71 -3.14 -14.81
N CYS A 78 4.07 -2.17 -13.95
CA CYS A 78 3.09 -1.30 -13.32
C CYS A 78 2.30 -0.50 -14.37
N LEU A 79 2.99 0.03 -15.37
CA LEU A 79 2.34 0.80 -16.44
C LEU A 79 1.41 -0.07 -17.30
N GLN A 80 1.84 -1.30 -17.59
CA GLN A 80 1.02 -2.24 -18.36
C GLN A 80 -0.23 -2.68 -17.61
N ASN A 81 -0.13 -2.79 -16.29
CA ASN A 81 -1.24 -3.25 -15.45
C ASN A 81 -2.05 -2.10 -14.84
N ALA A 82 -1.77 -0.85 -15.24
CA ALA A 82 -2.42 0.33 -14.67
C ALA A 82 -3.94 0.22 -14.71
N THR A 83 -4.57 0.42 -13.55
CA THR A 83 -6.03 0.40 -13.47
C THR A 83 -6.64 1.67 -14.05
N LEU A 84 -7.91 1.58 -14.43
CA LEU A 84 -8.70 2.74 -14.81
C LEU A 84 -9.05 3.58 -13.58
N VAL A 85 -9.28 4.87 -13.77
CA VAL A 85 -9.65 5.81 -12.71
C VAL A 85 -10.85 5.29 -11.90
N ILE A 86 -11.86 4.75 -12.58
CA ILE A 86 -13.09 4.25 -11.96
C ILE A 86 -12.83 3.11 -10.97
N SER A 87 -11.78 2.32 -11.18
CA SER A 87 -11.46 1.18 -10.33
C SER A 87 -10.40 1.47 -9.27
N LEU A 88 -9.80 2.64 -9.31
CA LEU A 88 -8.64 2.95 -8.45
C LEU A 88 -8.95 2.83 -6.95
N PHE A 89 -10.07 3.40 -6.51
CA PHE A 89 -10.45 3.32 -5.09
C PHE A 89 -10.67 1.87 -4.65
N GLU A 90 -11.37 1.08 -5.47
CA GLU A 90 -11.63 -0.32 -5.13
C GLU A 90 -10.34 -1.13 -5.06
N TYR A 91 -9.38 -0.85 -5.94
CA TYR A 91 -8.09 -1.53 -5.92
C TYR A 91 -7.27 -1.13 -4.70
N ALA A 92 -7.25 0.16 -4.36
CA ALA A 92 -6.56 0.65 -3.16
C ALA A 92 -7.19 0.06 -1.89
N LYS A 93 -8.51 -0.02 -1.84
CA LYS A 93 -9.25 -0.64 -0.73
C LYS A 93 -8.86 -2.12 -0.58
N GLU A 94 -8.71 -2.84 -1.67
CA GLU A 94 -8.29 -4.24 -1.63
C GLU A 94 -6.85 -4.39 -1.12
N ILE A 95 -5.95 -3.47 -1.48
CA ILE A 95 -4.59 -3.46 -0.93
C ILE A 95 -4.63 -3.32 0.59
N ILE A 96 -5.44 -2.41 1.11
CA ILE A 96 -5.61 -2.23 2.57
C ILE A 96 -6.13 -3.50 3.22
N LYS A 97 -7.14 -4.12 2.61
CA LYS A 97 -7.73 -5.36 3.13
C LYS A 97 -6.69 -6.48 3.22
N LEU A 98 -5.89 -6.66 2.17
CA LEU A 98 -4.84 -7.68 2.15
C LEU A 98 -3.75 -7.38 3.19
N TRP A 99 -3.39 -6.11 3.35
CA TRP A 99 -2.46 -5.68 4.39
C TRP A 99 -3.00 -6.00 5.79
N GLN A 100 -4.25 -5.68 6.07
CA GLN A 100 -4.89 -5.99 7.35
C GLN A 100 -4.86 -7.51 7.63
N LEU A 101 -5.12 -8.32 6.62
CA LEU A 101 -5.06 -9.77 6.75
C LEU A 101 -3.63 -10.26 7.05
N ARG A 102 -2.61 -9.71 6.38
CA ARG A 102 -1.21 -10.06 6.65
C ARG A 102 -0.81 -9.70 8.08
N GLU A 103 -1.17 -8.50 8.53
CA GLU A 103 -0.85 -8.03 9.87
C GLU A 103 -1.51 -8.90 10.95
N THR A 104 -2.78 -9.25 10.74
CA THR A 104 -3.50 -10.13 11.66
C THR A 104 -2.88 -11.52 11.70
N LYS A 105 -2.52 -12.06 10.53
CA LYS A 105 -1.86 -13.37 10.43
C LYS A 105 -0.53 -13.39 11.17
N LEU A 106 0.28 -12.33 11.03
CA LEU A 106 1.56 -12.22 11.73
C LEU A 106 1.37 -12.20 13.24
N LEU A 107 0.40 -11.47 13.74
CA LEU A 107 0.11 -11.42 15.17
C LEU A 107 -0.34 -12.77 15.69
N LEU A 108 -1.24 -13.44 14.99
CA LEU A 108 -1.69 -14.78 15.38
C LEU A 108 -0.54 -15.78 15.39
N LYS A 109 0.36 -15.68 14.42
CA LYS A 109 1.54 -16.53 14.36
C LYS A 109 2.45 -16.31 15.58
N SER A 110 2.69 -15.04 15.95
CA SER A 110 3.49 -14.69 17.14
C SER A 110 2.88 -15.26 18.40
N ILE A 111 1.55 -15.20 18.54
CA ILE A 111 0.84 -15.77 19.69
C ILE A 111 1.03 -17.28 19.73
N LEU A 112 0.84 -17.97 18.60
CA LEU A 112 0.96 -19.43 18.52
C LEU A 112 2.37 -19.92 18.78
N MET A 113 3.38 -19.12 18.46
CA MET A 113 4.78 -19.45 18.71
C MET A 113 5.25 -19.12 20.13
N GLY A 114 4.36 -18.58 20.97
CA GLY A 114 4.69 -18.23 22.34
C GLY A 114 5.59 -17.01 22.50
N GLU A 115 5.71 -16.18 21.49
CA GLU A 115 6.54 -14.97 21.52
C GLU A 115 5.93 -13.88 22.38
N ILE A 116 4.62 -13.95 22.64
CA ILE A 116 3.89 -13.03 23.51
C ILE A 116 3.50 -13.80 24.76
N GLY A 117 3.80 -13.24 25.93
CA GLY A 117 3.79 -13.93 27.22
C GLY A 117 2.44 -14.48 27.67
N ASP A 118 1.82 -13.85 28.71
CA ASP A 118 0.60 -14.38 29.31
C ASP A 118 -0.68 -13.91 28.57
N PHE A 119 -1.82 -14.41 29.04
CA PHE A 119 -3.12 -14.08 28.45
C PHE A 119 -3.40 -12.56 28.46
N LYS A 120 -3.01 -11.86 29.51
CA LYS A 120 -3.21 -10.40 29.60
C LYS A 120 -2.44 -9.68 28.49
N GLN A 121 -1.19 -10.06 28.28
CA GLN A 121 -0.34 -9.47 27.23
C GLN A 121 -0.88 -9.78 25.86
N ILE A 122 -1.38 -10.99 25.60
CA ILE A 122 -2.01 -11.40 24.36
C ILE A 122 -3.24 -10.54 24.08
N LYS A 123 -4.10 -10.37 25.09
CA LYS A 123 -5.32 -9.57 24.98
C LYS A 123 -5.01 -8.12 24.62
N GLU A 124 -4.04 -7.52 25.33
CA GLU A 124 -3.62 -6.14 25.05
C GLU A 124 -3.08 -5.98 23.63
N LYS A 125 -2.25 -6.89 23.17
CA LYS A 125 -1.69 -6.85 21.81
C LYS A 125 -2.77 -7.00 20.74
N LEU A 126 -3.73 -7.88 20.97
CA LEU A 126 -4.86 -8.06 20.04
C LEU A 126 -5.71 -6.79 19.97
N GLU A 127 -6.04 -6.21 21.10
CA GLU A 127 -6.86 -4.99 21.16
C GLU A 127 -6.16 -3.83 20.48
N ASP A 128 -4.87 -3.62 20.74
CA ASP A 128 -4.08 -2.56 20.14
C ASP A 128 -3.99 -2.72 18.62
N LYS A 129 -3.75 -3.94 18.15
CA LYS A 129 -3.63 -4.22 16.72
C LYS A 129 -4.95 -4.02 16.00
N LEU A 130 -6.05 -4.53 16.55
CA LEU A 130 -7.38 -4.37 15.96
C LEU A 130 -7.78 -2.89 15.90
N ALA A 131 -7.48 -2.11 16.93
CA ALA A 131 -7.76 -0.68 16.93
C ALA A 131 -6.97 0.03 15.83
N SER A 132 -5.68 -0.27 15.70
CA SER A 132 -4.82 0.31 14.66
C SER A 132 -5.32 -0.01 13.24
N LEU A 133 -5.69 -1.27 13.00
CA LEU A 133 -6.21 -1.68 11.69
C LEU A 133 -7.55 -1.05 11.36
N SER A 134 -8.42 -0.90 12.37
CA SER A 134 -9.75 -0.27 12.22
C SER A 134 -9.62 1.22 11.91
N GLU A 135 -8.62 1.89 12.48
CA GLU A 135 -8.35 3.31 12.22
C GLU A 135 -8.02 3.53 10.73
N THR A 136 -7.21 2.65 10.14
CA THR A 136 -6.89 2.71 8.72
C THR A 136 -8.16 2.60 7.87
N SER A 137 -9.05 1.67 8.19
CA SER A 137 -10.32 1.51 7.48
C SER A 137 -11.20 2.76 7.59
N PHE A 138 -11.26 3.37 8.78
CA PHE A 138 -12.01 4.61 8.98
C PHE A 138 -11.48 5.73 8.10
N MET A 139 -10.16 5.93 8.07
CA MET A 139 -9.53 6.98 7.26
C MET A 139 -9.80 6.78 5.78
N MET A 140 -9.77 5.55 5.32
CA MET A 140 -10.07 5.19 3.93
C MET A 140 -11.49 5.59 3.53
N TYR A 141 -12.49 5.20 4.31
CA TYR A 141 -13.89 5.53 4.01
C TYR A 141 -14.16 7.02 4.14
N TYR A 142 -13.55 7.68 5.12
CA TYR A 142 -13.69 9.12 5.30
C TYR A 142 -13.20 9.85 4.05
N GLN A 143 -12.04 9.48 3.53
CA GLN A 143 -11.49 10.09 2.33
C GLN A 143 -12.38 9.84 1.11
N HIS A 144 -12.90 8.63 0.97
CA HIS A 144 -13.79 8.28 -0.14
C HIS A 144 -15.04 9.16 -0.13
N LEU A 145 -15.67 9.36 1.03
CA LEU A 145 -16.84 10.21 1.17
C LEU A 145 -16.54 11.67 0.82
N ARG A 146 -15.36 12.16 1.18
CA ARG A 146 -14.95 13.53 0.87
C ARG A 146 -14.66 13.74 -0.62
N SER A 147 -14.20 12.69 -1.31
CA SER A 147 -13.82 12.76 -2.73
C SER A 147 -15.04 12.71 -3.67
N ASN A 148 -16.18 12.27 -3.15
CA ASN A 148 -17.43 12.20 -3.88
C ASN A 148 -18.33 13.38 -3.49
#